data_70d11478427eb18db7f11b000468e489
#
_entry.id   70d11478427eb18db7f11b000468e489
#
_cell.length_a   1.000
_cell.length_b   1.000
_cell.length_c   1.000
_cell.angle_alpha   90.00
_cell.angle_beta   90.00
_cell.angle_gamma   90.00
#
_symmetry.space_group_name_H-M   'P 1'
#
loop_
_entity.id
_entity.type
_entity.pdbx_description
1 polymer ?
#
loop_
_entity_poly.entity_id
_entity_poly.type
_entity_poly.pdbx_seq_one_letter_code
_entity_poly.pdbx_strand_id
1 'polypeptide(L)'
;MMHYRLLFISLLFLSISAFAQPKKEYYDSEQLKLKSESNIVKGMPHGRHVEYYKNGNVSRKGSFYNGKEDSTWYFYYENKVLKAKENYFRGKKNGHNTYYFKTGDVAQETVFNQNLADSTWTSYYENKLVKSREAFSKGKKQGDWLYYFDNGQPESIGKFENDLKEGEVKTFYKSGKPASVLNFCKGKPCGINKEYYDNGTLKYEKEYKKFIHKTETQETDSIVVLLMTMNDERGKPIIVNGSGTITAQYDNGLIKAQGEYKDGLMTGLWRYFHPDGKLDYEAHYENGQLNGYYSSYYKNHKEKSEGNFVNGKKDGLWKFYTEKGEKEMEGSFKNGLRNDQWTYFYSNGNKESQGFFLNDKQTGTWEYFYPTTEKWKLGNFDNDQKTGVWTTWFENGKKLQEGPYSAGKENGQWQSWYNNGQLKDQGTFTNAQIAGLWEGWYINGKPNYRGNYNEKGKRHGYWEYWYESGQYRETGSYVSGIKHGHWTSYHEKGNFVDSDGNYSKGKQHGLWIYNYETGGLMKEQRFKDGRLSGKSTTYSITNKVQSVSNYKIVSDKRKGKKQSVPDGDWIFYDKTGKEISRITYKNGVKK
;
A
#
# COMPACT_ATOMS: atom_id res chain seq x y z
N MET A 1 -12.07 -16.95 -104.35
CA MET A 1 -12.94 -18.15 -104.31
C MET A 1 -13.09 -18.64 -102.89
N MET A 2 -14.29 -18.92 -102.52
CA MET A 2 -14.83 -19.55 -101.34
C MET A 2 -15.01 -18.71 -100.08
N HIS A 3 -16.27 -18.33 -99.88
CA HIS A 3 -16.85 -17.75 -98.69
C HIS A 3 -16.97 -18.81 -97.57
N TYR A 4 -16.57 -18.45 -96.32
CA TYR A 4 -17.10 -19.11 -95.15
C TYR A 4 -17.86 -18.08 -94.29
N ARG A 5 -19.19 -18.29 -94.15
CA ARG A 5 -20.06 -17.61 -93.21
C ARG A 5 -19.82 -18.19 -91.78
N LEU A 6 -19.44 -17.34 -90.85
CA LEU A 6 -19.47 -17.66 -89.42
C LEU A 6 -20.84 -17.16 -88.88
N LEU A 7 -21.63 -18.09 -88.33
CA LEU A 7 -22.82 -17.84 -87.53
C LEU A 7 -22.40 -17.31 -86.15
N PHE A 8 -22.69 -16.07 -85.76
CA PHE A 8 -22.62 -15.59 -84.38
C PHE A 8 -23.89 -16.02 -83.65
N ILE A 9 -23.74 -16.98 -82.66
CA ILE A 9 -24.75 -17.28 -81.65
C ILE A 9 -24.54 -16.26 -80.54
N SER A 10 -25.42 -15.28 -80.40
CA SER A 10 -25.51 -14.35 -79.30
C SER A 10 -26.04 -15.09 -78.04
N LEU A 11 -25.15 -15.50 -77.09
CA LEU A 11 -25.56 -15.87 -75.76
C LEU A 11 -26.00 -14.61 -75.00
N LEU A 12 -27.30 -14.48 -74.78
CA LEU A 12 -27.90 -13.50 -73.90
C LEU A 12 -27.57 -13.95 -72.47
N PHE A 13 -26.49 -13.34 -71.80
CA PHE A 13 -26.32 -13.44 -70.38
C PHE A 13 -27.38 -12.58 -69.68
N LEU A 14 -28.45 -13.20 -69.20
CA LEU A 14 -29.30 -12.59 -68.19
C LEU A 14 -28.49 -12.41 -66.90
N SER A 15 -27.93 -11.23 -66.67
CA SER A 15 -27.49 -10.83 -65.38
C SER A 15 -28.67 -10.69 -64.44
N ILE A 16 -28.92 -11.67 -63.60
CA ILE A 16 -29.84 -11.55 -62.49
C ILE A 16 -29.19 -10.53 -61.52
N SER A 17 -29.58 -9.26 -61.71
CA SER A 17 -29.29 -8.23 -60.67
C SER A 17 -30.14 -8.61 -59.47
N ALA A 18 -29.43 -9.12 -58.39
CA ALA A 18 -30.04 -9.33 -57.10
C ALA A 18 -30.50 -7.97 -56.57
N PHE A 19 -31.78 -7.64 -56.73
CA PHE A 19 -32.34 -6.43 -56.16
C PHE A 19 -32.19 -6.50 -54.63
N ALA A 20 -31.51 -5.51 -54.06
CA ALA A 20 -31.41 -5.35 -52.61
C ALA A 20 -32.80 -5.09 -52.02
N GLN A 21 -33.28 -5.96 -51.15
CA GLN A 21 -34.57 -5.76 -50.49
C GLN A 21 -34.37 -4.81 -49.29
N PRO A 22 -35.19 -3.73 -49.16
CA PRO A 22 -35.11 -2.82 -48.04
C PRO A 22 -35.65 -3.49 -46.77
N LYS A 23 -34.81 -3.63 -45.73
CA LYS A 23 -35.20 -4.04 -44.39
C LYS A 23 -35.51 -2.79 -43.57
N LYS A 24 -36.68 -2.75 -42.92
CA LYS A 24 -37.10 -1.67 -42.03
C LYS A 24 -37.09 -2.14 -40.57
N GLU A 25 -36.63 -1.29 -39.70
CA GLU A 25 -36.66 -1.49 -38.23
C GLU A 25 -37.42 -0.31 -37.60
N TYR A 26 -38.19 -0.56 -36.54
CA TYR A 26 -39.07 0.42 -35.92
C TYR A 26 -38.70 0.61 -34.44
N TYR A 27 -39.05 1.78 -33.89
CA TYR A 27 -38.87 2.09 -32.47
C TYR A 27 -39.93 1.44 -31.58
N ASP A 28 -41.06 1.12 -32.13
CA ASP A 28 -42.25 0.58 -31.47
C ASP A 28 -42.70 -0.73 -32.12
N SER A 29 -43.43 -1.55 -31.37
CA SER A 29 -43.94 -2.84 -31.80
C SER A 29 -45.09 -2.71 -32.84
N GLU A 30 -45.74 -1.55 -32.89
CA GLU A 30 -46.84 -1.25 -33.82
C GLU A 30 -46.33 -0.78 -35.19
N GLN A 31 -45.02 -0.64 -35.36
CA GLN A 31 -44.34 -0.24 -36.59
C GLN A 31 -44.73 1.16 -37.10
N LEU A 32 -45.13 2.06 -36.19
CA LEU A 32 -45.54 3.42 -36.52
C LEU A 32 -44.36 4.41 -36.63
N LYS A 33 -43.27 4.14 -35.89
CA LYS A 33 -42.10 5.04 -35.87
C LYS A 33 -40.89 4.32 -36.45
N LEU A 34 -40.57 4.63 -37.69
CA LEU A 34 -39.42 4.06 -38.39
C LEU A 34 -38.12 4.46 -37.71
N LYS A 35 -37.29 3.45 -37.39
CA LYS A 35 -35.97 3.61 -36.79
C LYS A 35 -34.86 3.56 -37.83
N SER A 36 -34.93 2.58 -38.73
CA SER A 36 -33.95 2.47 -39.81
C SER A 36 -34.52 1.78 -41.05
N GLU A 37 -33.90 2.09 -42.18
CA GLU A 37 -34.14 1.45 -43.46
C GLU A 37 -32.80 1.12 -44.12
N SER A 38 -32.59 -0.17 -44.45
CA SER A 38 -31.34 -0.67 -45.04
C SER A 38 -31.62 -1.55 -46.25
N ASN A 39 -30.84 -1.38 -47.28
CA ASN A 39 -30.77 -2.40 -48.33
C ASN A 39 -29.96 -3.60 -47.84
N ILE A 40 -30.48 -4.79 -48.03
CA ILE A 40 -29.86 -6.05 -47.62
C ILE A 40 -29.55 -6.91 -48.83
N VAL A 41 -28.30 -7.40 -48.91
CA VAL A 41 -27.84 -8.36 -49.92
C VAL A 41 -27.15 -9.51 -49.20
N LYS A 42 -27.58 -10.74 -49.46
CA LYS A 42 -27.03 -11.95 -48.79
C LYS A 42 -27.02 -11.84 -47.26
N GLY A 43 -28.07 -11.25 -46.66
CA GLY A 43 -28.21 -11.11 -45.21
C GLY A 43 -27.41 -9.98 -44.57
N MET A 44 -26.65 -9.22 -45.33
CA MET A 44 -25.82 -8.11 -44.83
C MET A 44 -26.26 -6.77 -45.43
N PRO A 45 -26.16 -5.65 -44.69
CA PRO A 45 -26.36 -4.32 -45.24
C PRO A 45 -25.44 -4.08 -46.43
N HIS A 46 -26.06 -3.65 -47.59
CA HIS A 46 -25.31 -3.35 -48.79
C HIS A 46 -26.05 -2.26 -49.59
N GLY A 47 -25.36 -1.16 -49.89
CA GLY A 47 -25.97 0.02 -50.52
C GLY A 47 -26.63 0.94 -49.49
N ARG A 48 -27.66 1.63 -49.89
CA ARG A 48 -28.31 2.72 -49.13
C ARG A 48 -28.76 2.27 -47.73
N HIS A 49 -28.47 3.14 -46.74
CA HIS A 49 -28.95 3.04 -45.38
C HIS A 49 -29.40 4.41 -44.85
N VAL A 50 -30.51 4.44 -44.11
CA VAL A 50 -31.04 5.64 -43.47
C VAL A 50 -31.50 5.29 -42.06
N GLU A 51 -31.12 6.10 -41.06
CA GLU A 51 -31.65 6.04 -39.71
C GLU A 51 -32.41 7.33 -39.38
N TYR A 52 -33.36 7.21 -38.47
CA TYR A 52 -34.25 8.30 -38.08
C TYR A 52 -34.22 8.49 -36.56
N TYR A 53 -34.44 9.70 -36.11
CA TYR A 53 -34.77 10.03 -34.74
C TYR A 53 -36.22 9.62 -34.42
N LYS A 54 -36.59 9.56 -33.15
CA LYS A 54 -37.97 9.27 -32.72
C LYS A 54 -39.01 10.27 -33.23
N ASN A 55 -38.58 11.50 -33.55
CA ASN A 55 -39.42 12.53 -34.14
C ASN A 55 -39.61 12.40 -35.68
N GLY A 56 -39.05 11.34 -36.28
CA GLY A 56 -39.15 11.04 -37.70
C GLY A 56 -38.10 11.75 -38.58
N ASN A 57 -37.29 12.64 -38.04
CA ASN A 57 -36.22 13.28 -38.81
C ASN A 57 -35.05 12.32 -39.03
N VAL A 58 -34.39 12.44 -40.18
CA VAL A 58 -33.18 11.64 -40.46
C VAL A 58 -32.10 11.96 -39.44
N SER A 59 -31.55 10.92 -38.81
CA SER A 59 -30.40 11.03 -37.89
C SER A 59 -29.06 10.80 -38.60
N ARG A 60 -29.03 9.79 -39.49
CA ARG A 60 -27.89 9.56 -40.40
C ARG A 60 -28.32 8.84 -41.68
N LYS A 61 -27.57 9.06 -42.76
CA LYS A 61 -27.74 8.34 -44.02
C LYS A 61 -26.39 8.12 -44.69
N GLY A 62 -26.30 7.00 -45.39
CA GLY A 62 -25.06 6.64 -46.11
C GLY A 62 -25.23 5.33 -46.88
N SER A 63 -24.12 4.69 -47.16
CA SER A 63 -24.09 3.42 -47.86
C SER A 63 -23.21 2.42 -47.14
N PHE A 64 -23.63 1.15 -47.15
CA PHE A 64 -22.82 0.02 -46.71
C PHE A 64 -22.27 -0.77 -47.91
N TYR A 65 -21.08 -1.31 -47.72
CA TYR A 65 -20.51 -2.34 -48.59
C TYR A 65 -20.20 -3.59 -47.76
N ASN A 66 -20.95 -4.67 -47.98
CA ASN A 66 -20.86 -5.92 -47.25
C ASN A 66 -20.85 -5.71 -45.72
N GLY A 67 -21.82 -4.99 -45.18
CA GLY A 67 -21.98 -4.73 -43.75
C GLY A 67 -21.05 -3.68 -43.14
N LYS A 68 -20.17 -3.08 -43.95
CA LYS A 68 -19.23 -2.03 -43.50
C LYS A 68 -19.62 -0.70 -44.13
N GLU A 69 -19.51 0.38 -43.35
CA GLU A 69 -19.72 1.75 -43.85
C GLU A 69 -18.81 2.02 -45.04
N ASP A 70 -19.35 2.59 -46.08
CA ASP A 70 -18.62 2.90 -47.31
C ASP A 70 -19.13 4.20 -47.94
N SER A 71 -18.26 4.87 -48.70
CA SER A 71 -18.57 6.16 -49.32
C SER A 71 -18.87 7.26 -48.27
N THR A 72 -19.72 8.24 -48.62
CA THR A 72 -20.03 9.39 -47.76
C THR A 72 -21.24 9.10 -46.89
N TRP A 73 -21.06 9.36 -45.59
CA TRP A 73 -22.13 9.33 -44.59
C TRP A 73 -22.46 10.73 -44.14
N TYR A 74 -23.75 11.01 -43.99
CA TYR A 74 -24.30 12.27 -43.52
C TYR A 74 -25.01 12.04 -42.20
N PHE A 75 -24.63 12.79 -41.17
CA PHE A 75 -25.22 12.77 -39.85
C PHE A 75 -25.97 14.09 -39.65
N TYR A 76 -27.08 14.08 -38.96
CA TYR A 76 -27.91 15.26 -38.75
C TYR A 76 -28.20 15.46 -37.28
N TYR A 77 -28.43 16.69 -36.88
CA TYR A 77 -29.04 17.03 -35.59
C TYR A 77 -30.56 16.81 -35.69
N GLU A 78 -31.24 16.74 -34.53
CA GLU A 78 -32.72 16.57 -34.50
C GLU A 78 -33.49 17.70 -35.19
N ASN A 79 -32.90 18.91 -35.28
CA ASN A 79 -33.43 20.06 -36.01
C ASN A 79 -33.20 19.99 -37.54
N LYS A 80 -32.79 18.85 -38.10
CA LYS A 80 -32.47 18.58 -39.51
C LYS A 80 -31.20 19.25 -40.03
N VAL A 81 -30.49 20.05 -39.21
CA VAL A 81 -29.21 20.65 -39.63
C VAL A 81 -28.16 19.54 -39.74
N LEU A 82 -27.31 19.62 -40.76
CA LEU A 82 -26.21 18.71 -40.97
C LEU A 82 -25.23 18.81 -39.79
N LYS A 83 -24.93 17.67 -39.19
CA LYS A 83 -24.00 17.55 -38.06
C LYS A 83 -22.60 17.15 -38.50
N ALA A 84 -22.55 16.18 -39.44
CA ALA A 84 -21.27 15.72 -39.99
C ALA A 84 -21.44 15.14 -41.39
N LYS A 85 -20.40 15.31 -42.20
CA LYS A 85 -20.18 14.61 -43.45
C LYS A 85 -18.88 13.82 -43.32
N GLU A 86 -19.00 12.49 -43.28
CA GLU A 86 -17.85 11.61 -43.03
C GLU A 86 -17.67 10.65 -44.21
N ASN A 87 -16.42 10.50 -44.63
CA ASN A 87 -16.08 9.59 -45.71
C ASN A 87 -15.47 8.31 -45.17
N TYR A 88 -15.96 7.19 -45.67
CA TYR A 88 -15.54 5.85 -45.25
C TYR A 88 -15.10 5.03 -46.46
N PHE A 89 -14.14 4.15 -46.21
CA PHE A 89 -13.74 3.08 -47.10
C PHE A 89 -13.72 1.77 -46.34
N ARG A 90 -14.68 0.88 -46.63
CA ARG A 90 -14.84 -0.45 -46.01
C ARG A 90 -14.78 -0.42 -44.48
N GLY A 91 -15.54 0.48 -43.83
CA GLY A 91 -15.70 0.61 -42.41
C GLY A 91 -14.62 1.44 -41.70
N LYS A 92 -13.71 2.06 -42.45
CA LYS A 92 -12.69 2.94 -41.90
C LYS A 92 -12.86 4.35 -42.43
N LYS A 93 -12.77 5.36 -41.57
CA LYS A 93 -12.74 6.76 -42.02
C LYS A 93 -11.57 6.96 -42.98
N ASN A 94 -11.87 7.53 -44.15
CA ASN A 94 -10.87 7.70 -45.20
C ASN A 94 -11.23 8.92 -46.08
N GLY A 95 -10.32 9.88 -46.20
CA GLY A 95 -10.52 11.13 -46.89
C GLY A 95 -11.05 12.26 -46.02
N HIS A 96 -11.60 13.29 -46.61
CA HIS A 96 -12.08 14.50 -45.97
C HIS A 96 -13.38 14.27 -45.20
N ASN A 97 -13.43 14.76 -43.94
CA ASN A 97 -14.63 14.79 -43.10
C ASN A 97 -14.88 16.21 -42.62
N THR A 98 -16.16 16.61 -42.58
CA THR A 98 -16.59 17.94 -42.15
C THR A 98 -17.63 17.79 -41.05
N TYR A 99 -17.43 18.51 -39.96
CA TYR A 99 -18.36 18.59 -38.83
C TYR A 99 -18.95 19.99 -38.75
N TYR A 100 -20.18 20.11 -38.30
CA TYR A 100 -20.93 21.36 -38.31
C TYR A 100 -21.51 21.67 -36.93
N PHE A 101 -21.61 22.92 -36.58
CA PHE A 101 -22.38 23.41 -35.45
C PHE A 101 -23.90 23.22 -35.67
N LYS A 102 -24.69 23.35 -34.61
CA LYS A 102 -26.16 23.32 -34.70
C LYS A 102 -26.74 24.48 -35.52
N THR A 103 -25.96 25.54 -35.74
CA THR A 103 -26.26 26.67 -36.63
C THR A 103 -26.15 26.30 -38.10
N GLY A 104 -25.44 25.21 -38.43
CA GLY A 104 -25.16 24.79 -39.80
C GLY A 104 -23.78 25.26 -40.31
N ASP A 105 -23.08 26.09 -39.55
CA ASP A 105 -21.74 26.53 -39.91
C ASP A 105 -20.71 25.42 -39.64
N VAL A 106 -19.62 25.44 -40.43
CA VAL A 106 -18.53 24.48 -40.24
C VAL A 106 -17.86 24.64 -38.87
N ALA A 107 -17.77 23.53 -38.13
CA ALA A 107 -17.11 23.46 -36.85
C ALA A 107 -15.70 22.91 -36.97
N GLN A 108 -15.52 21.90 -37.83
CA GLN A 108 -14.20 21.27 -38.01
C GLN A 108 -14.11 20.57 -39.39
N GLU A 109 -12.94 20.64 -39.97
CA GLU A 109 -12.54 19.87 -41.15
C GLU A 109 -11.36 18.98 -40.80
N THR A 110 -11.43 17.70 -41.16
CA THR A 110 -10.45 16.68 -40.81
C THR A 110 -10.18 15.79 -42.03
N VAL A 111 -8.98 15.21 -42.06
CA VAL A 111 -8.63 14.20 -43.06
C VAL A 111 -8.18 12.94 -42.34
N PHE A 112 -8.67 11.80 -42.80
CA PHE A 112 -8.26 10.49 -42.30
C PHE A 112 -7.72 9.61 -43.43
N ASN A 113 -6.73 8.78 -43.07
CA ASN A 113 -6.27 7.68 -43.88
C ASN A 113 -6.41 6.38 -43.07
N GLN A 114 -7.37 5.52 -43.44
CA GLN A 114 -7.65 4.25 -42.80
C GLN A 114 -7.86 4.36 -41.25
N ASN A 115 -8.65 5.33 -40.78
CA ASN A 115 -8.87 5.73 -39.37
C ASN A 115 -7.70 6.48 -38.70
N LEU A 116 -6.60 6.67 -39.35
CA LEU A 116 -5.50 7.47 -38.82
C LEU A 116 -5.65 8.93 -39.25
N ALA A 117 -5.49 9.86 -38.32
CA ALA A 117 -5.44 11.28 -38.62
C ALA A 117 -4.35 11.57 -39.64
N ASP A 118 -4.64 12.35 -40.64
CA ASP A 118 -3.71 12.70 -41.71
C ASP A 118 -3.93 14.14 -42.17
N SER A 119 -2.91 14.74 -42.81
CA SER A 119 -2.95 16.10 -43.33
C SER A 119 -3.31 17.16 -42.28
N THR A 120 -3.76 18.33 -42.66
CA THR A 120 -4.12 19.41 -41.77
C THR A 120 -5.60 19.32 -41.36
N TRP A 121 -5.83 19.40 -40.05
CA TRP A 121 -7.16 19.55 -39.48
C TRP A 121 -7.38 21.02 -39.14
N THR A 122 -8.55 21.54 -39.47
CA THR A 122 -8.94 22.92 -39.16
C THR A 122 -10.21 22.91 -38.33
N SER A 123 -10.15 23.60 -37.18
CA SER A 123 -11.35 23.84 -36.35
C SER A 123 -11.74 25.30 -36.36
N TYR A 124 -12.99 25.61 -36.13
CA TYR A 124 -13.56 26.95 -36.17
C TYR A 124 -14.30 27.27 -34.89
N TYR A 125 -14.42 28.54 -34.58
CA TYR A 125 -15.36 29.08 -33.58
C TYR A 125 -16.76 29.23 -34.22
N GLU A 126 -17.80 29.41 -33.39
CA GLU A 126 -19.16 29.67 -33.87
C GLU A 126 -19.29 30.99 -34.65
N ASN A 127 -18.37 31.96 -34.41
CA ASN A 127 -18.24 33.19 -35.17
C ASN A 127 -17.52 33.01 -36.54
N LYS A 128 -17.28 31.75 -36.97
CA LYS A 128 -16.62 31.35 -38.21
C LYS A 128 -15.11 31.66 -38.30
N LEU A 129 -14.50 32.25 -37.28
CA LEU A 129 -13.07 32.43 -37.26
C LEU A 129 -12.38 31.08 -37.01
N VAL A 130 -11.19 30.93 -37.59
CA VAL A 130 -10.38 29.74 -37.34
C VAL A 130 -9.99 29.67 -35.87
N LYS A 131 -10.20 28.51 -35.24
CA LYS A 131 -9.83 28.20 -33.88
C LYS A 131 -8.45 27.50 -33.82
N SER A 132 -8.25 26.53 -34.70
CA SER A 132 -6.97 25.83 -34.80
C SER A 132 -6.67 25.28 -36.19
N ARG A 133 -5.40 25.14 -36.47
CA ARG A 133 -4.87 24.32 -37.58
C ARG A 133 -3.81 23.40 -37.02
N GLU A 134 -3.95 22.10 -37.24
CA GLU A 134 -3.06 21.08 -36.69
C GLU A 134 -2.71 20.07 -37.76
N ALA A 135 -1.42 19.87 -38.00
CA ALA A 135 -0.93 18.90 -38.98
C ALA A 135 -0.73 17.50 -38.36
N PHE A 136 -1.17 16.50 -39.12
CA PHE A 136 -1.07 15.09 -38.73
C PHE A 136 -0.43 14.25 -39.83
N SER A 137 0.26 13.19 -39.44
CA SER A 137 0.73 12.13 -40.34
C SER A 137 0.65 10.78 -39.65
N LYS A 138 0.01 9.80 -40.29
CA LYS A 138 -0.16 8.43 -39.77
C LYS A 138 -0.71 8.37 -38.33
N GLY A 139 -1.64 9.26 -38.00
CA GLY A 139 -2.30 9.33 -36.70
C GLY A 139 -1.56 10.12 -35.62
N LYS A 140 -0.37 10.67 -35.92
CA LYS A 140 0.42 11.47 -35.00
C LYS A 140 0.46 12.93 -35.40
N LYS A 141 0.55 13.84 -34.43
CA LYS A 141 0.83 15.25 -34.71
C LYS A 141 2.21 15.37 -35.33
N GLN A 142 2.26 15.97 -36.50
CA GLN A 142 3.48 16.08 -37.29
C GLN A 142 3.44 17.35 -38.15
N GLY A 143 4.35 18.29 -37.91
CA GLY A 143 4.36 19.57 -38.59
C GLY A 143 3.79 20.72 -37.76
N ASP A 144 3.41 21.79 -38.45
CA ASP A 144 3.00 23.03 -37.78
C ASP A 144 1.61 22.93 -37.14
N TRP A 145 1.45 23.65 -36.05
CA TRP A 145 0.18 23.85 -35.39
C TRP A 145 0.00 25.31 -35.03
N LEU A 146 -1.24 25.82 -35.16
CA LEU A 146 -1.63 27.19 -34.86
C LEU A 146 -2.95 27.15 -34.11
N TYR A 147 -3.01 27.85 -33.00
CA TYR A 147 -4.24 28.15 -32.28
C TYR A 147 -4.52 29.63 -32.31
N TYR A 148 -5.78 29.99 -32.35
CA TYR A 148 -6.22 31.37 -32.39
C TYR A 148 -7.23 31.64 -31.29
N PHE A 149 -7.27 32.87 -30.80
CA PHE A 149 -8.36 33.37 -29.98
C PHE A 149 -9.65 33.58 -30.80
N ASP A 150 -10.76 33.74 -30.10
CA ASP A 150 -12.08 33.99 -30.67
C ASP A 150 -12.19 35.35 -31.41
N ASN A 151 -11.22 36.23 -31.23
CA ASN A 151 -11.07 37.51 -31.96
C ASN A 151 -10.19 37.38 -33.22
N GLY A 152 -9.70 36.16 -33.52
CA GLY A 152 -8.86 35.87 -34.69
C GLY A 152 -7.36 36.13 -34.51
N GLN A 153 -6.95 36.66 -33.37
CA GLN A 153 -5.51 36.82 -33.06
C GLN A 153 -4.88 35.46 -32.76
N PRO A 154 -3.61 35.27 -33.14
CA PRO A 154 -2.87 34.06 -32.75
C PRO A 154 -2.85 33.90 -31.23
N GLU A 155 -3.09 32.68 -30.74
CA GLU A 155 -2.94 32.28 -29.35
C GLU A 155 -1.59 31.57 -29.15
N SER A 156 -1.32 30.60 -30.05
CA SER A 156 -0.04 29.90 -30.03
C SER A 156 0.33 29.29 -31.38
N ILE A 157 1.62 29.21 -31.64
CA ILE A 157 2.22 28.71 -32.87
C ILE A 157 3.40 27.81 -32.50
N GLY A 158 3.55 26.69 -33.17
CA GLY A 158 4.69 25.82 -32.97
C GLY A 158 4.71 24.63 -33.94
N LYS A 159 5.57 23.68 -33.64
CA LYS A 159 5.75 22.46 -34.45
C LYS A 159 5.72 21.21 -33.58
N PHE A 160 5.13 20.15 -34.09
CA PHE A 160 5.22 18.81 -33.53
C PHE A 160 6.04 17.89 -34.43
N GLU A 161 6.80 17.01 -33.80
CA GLU A 161 7.42 15.86 -34.45
C GLU A 161 7.06 14.59 -33.65
N ASN A 162 6.30 13.67 -34.28
CA ASN A 162 5.82 12.44 -33.65
C ASN A 162 5.12 12.67 -32.29
N ASP A 163 4.16 13.60 -32.22
CA ASP A 163 3.40 14.03 -31.03
C ASP A 163 4.21 14.84 -30.00
N LEU A 164 5.50 15.06 -30.20
CA LEU A 164 6.34 15.86 -29.33
C LEU A 164 6.54 17.27 -29.88
N LYS A 165 6.48 18.29 -29.02
CA LYS A 165 6.85 19.65 -29.41
C LYS A 165 8.31 19.70 -29.84
N GLU A 166 8.59 20.38 -30.94
CA GLU A 166 9.95 20.51 -31.49
C GLU A 166 10.19 21.93 -32.00
N GLY A 167 11.37 22.49 -31.70
CA GLY A 167 11.74 23.84 -32.08
C GLY A 167 11.03 24.93 -31.30
N GLU A 168 10.88 26.09 -31.90
CA GLU A 168 10.30 27.29 -31.27
C GLU A 168 8.79 27.22 -31.20
N VAL A 169 8.24 27.50 -30.00
CA VAL A 169 6.81 27.64 -29.71
C VAL A 169 6.58 29.06 -29.22
N LYS A 170 5.76 29.81 -29.90
CA LYS A 170 5.31 31.17 -29.51
C LYS A 170 3.91 31.12 -28.94
N THR A 171 3.68 31.83 -27.85
CA THR A 171 2.35 32.15 -27.34
C THR A 171 2.14 33.65 -27.32
N PHE A 172 0.88 34.06 -27.38
CA PHE A 172 0.49 35.45 -27.46
C PHE A 172 -0.62 35.76 -26.45
N TYR A 173 -0.66 36.98 -26.01
CA TYR A 173 -1.83 37.54 -25.31
C TYR A 173 -2.97 37.82 -26.30
N LYS A 174 -4.19 37.90 -25.80
CA LYS A 174 -5.38 38.22 -26.65
C LYS A 174 -5.28 39.57 -27.34
N SER A 175 -4.39 40.46 -26.84
CA SER A 175 -4.00 41.72 -27.48
C SER A 175 -3.12 41.55 -28.73
N GLY A 176 -2.64 40.33 -29.01
CA GLY A 176 -1.72 40.01 -30.09
C GLY A 176 -0.24 40.24 -29.75
N LYS A 177 0.09 40.76 -28.55
CA LYS A 177 1.49 40.86 -28.10
C LYS A 177 2.06 39.50 -27.70
N PRO A 178 3.36 39.28 -27.88
CA PRO A 178 4.01 38.03 -27.43
C PRO A 178 3.82 37.81 -25.92
N ALA A 179 3.47 36.58 -25.52
CA ALA A 179 3.42 36.14 -24.14
C ALA A 179 4.63 35.26 -23.79
N SER A 180 5.04 34.37 -24.74
CA SER A 180 6.26 33.60 -24.59
C SER A 180 6.87 33.17 -25.92
N VAL A 181 8.18 32.91 -25.88
CA VAL A 181 8.96 32.24 -26.93
C VAL A 181 9.74 31.11 -26.26
N LEU A 182 9.31 29.88 -26.48
CA LEU A 182 9.83 28.71 -25.80
C LEU A 182 10.43 27.74 -26.82
N ASN A 183 11.62 27.23 -26.57
CA ASN A 183 12.29 26.25 -27.42
C ASN A 183 12.14 24.84 -26.83
N PHE A 184 11.81 23.88 -27.67
CA PHE A 184 11.64 22.49 -27.31
C PHE A 184 12.54 21.58 -28.16
N CYS A 185 13.11 20.56 -27.50
CA CYS A 185 13.85 19.47 -28.10
C CYS A 185 13.23 18.16 -27.67
N LYS A 186 12.62 17.42 -28.60
CA LYS A 186 11.91 16.15 -28.29
C LYS A 186 10.91 16.28 -27.11
N GLY A 187 10.12 17.33 -27.12
CA GLY A 187 9.07 17.60 -26.13
C GLY A 187 9.55 18.20 -24.81
N LYS A 188 10.85 18.38 -24.59
CA LYS A 188 11.41 19.02 -23.39
C LYS A 188 11.91 20.42 -23.69
N PRO A 189 11.78 21.39 -22.77
CA PRO A 189 12.38 22.70 -22.95
C PRO A 189 13.89 22.61 -23.17
N CYS A 190 14.42 23.38 -24.11
CA CYS A 190 15.84 23.47 -24.40
C CYS A 190 16.20 24.89 -24.92
N GLY A 191 17.49 25.21 -24.93
CA GLY A 191 17.97 26.51 -25.43
C GLY A 191 17.43 27.70 -24.66
N ILE A 192 17.25 28.83 -25.32
CA ILE A 192 16.84 30.09 -24.72
C ILE A 192 15.32 30.23 -24.77
N ASN A 193 14.68 30.43 -23.62
CA ASN A 193 13.25 30.60 -23.45
C ASN A 193 12.94 31.97 -22.84
N LYS A 194 11.96 32.67 -23.40
CA LYS A 194 11.57 34.04 -23.00
C LYS A 194 10.08 34.08 -22.62
N GLU A 195 9.77 34.84 -21.61
CA GLU A 195 8.40 35.21 -21.28
C GLU A 195 8.28 36.73 -21.16
N TYR A 196 7.11 37.26 -21.48
CA TYR A 196 6.85 38.68 -21.54
C TYR A 196 5.63 39.04 -20.66
N TYR A 197 5.58 40.27 -20.17
CA TYR A 197 4.37 40.85 -19.61
C TYR A 197 3.37 41.21 -20.72
N ASP A 198 2.12 41.42 -20.39
CA ASP A 198 1.07 41.78 -21.36
C ASP A 198 1.28 43.14 -22.02
N ASN A 199 2.08 44.02 -21.39
CA ASN A 199 2.52 45.29 -21.99
C ASN A 199 3.61 45.09 -23.07
N GLY A 200 4.17 43.85 -23.20
CA GLY A 200 5.23 43.47 -24.14
C GLY A 200 6.65 43.55 -23.60
N THR A 201 6.82 44.01 -22.35
CA THR A 201 8.15 44.03 -21.69
C THR A 201 8.65 42.62 -21.42
N LEU A 202 9.93 42.34 -21.69
CA LEU A 202 10.56 41.07 -21.35
C LEU A 202 10.52 40.86 -19.84
N LYS A 203 9.86 39.79 -19.40
CA LYS A 203 9.74 39.40 -17.99
C LYS A 203 10.98 38.64 -17.53
N TYR A 204 11.33 37.58 -18.24
CA TYR A 204 12.56 36.85 -18.01
C TYR A 204 13.03 36.07 -19.25
N GLU A 205 14.33 35.81 -19.25
CA GLU A 205 15.01 34.92 -20.17
C GLU A 205 15.71 33.82 -19.38
N LYS A 206 15.46 32.57 -19.76
CA LYS A 206 16.09 31.38 -19.18
C LYS A 206 16.81 30.60 -20.26
N GLU A 207 18.00 30.07 -19.94
CA GLU A 207 18.73 29.16 -20.80
C GLU A 207 18.70 27.74 -20.23
N TYR A 208 18.26 26.80 -21.03
CA TYR A 208 18.24 25.39 -20.71
C TYR A 208 19.46 24.71 -21.29
N LYS A 209 20.50 24.46 -20.46
CA LYS A 209 21.75 23.79 -20.85
C LYS A 209 21.69 22.31 -20.51
N LYS A 210 22.04 21.49 -21.50
CA LYS A 210 22.21 20.06 -21.32
C LYS A 210 23.62 19.78 -20.84
N PHE A 211 23.78 19.11 -19.71
CA PHE A 211 25.03 18.60 -19.20
C PHE A 211 25.04 17.08 -19.33
N ILE A 212 26.12 16.54 -19.87
CA ILE A 212 26.32 15.11 -20.00
C ILE A 212 27.32 14.69 -18.92
N HIS A 213 26.82 13.89 -17.96
CA HIS A 213 27.66 13.27 -16.93
C HIS A 213 28.14 11.90 -17.45
N LYS A 214 29.42 11.75 -17.67
CA LYS A 214 30.06 10.47 -18.02
C LYS A 214 30.70 9.88 -16.78
N THR A 215 30.22 8.69 -16.36
CA THR A 215 30.96 7.80 -15.47
C THR A 215 31.54 6.64 -16.28
N GLU A 216 32.44 5.85 -15.70
CA GLU A 216 33.07 4.70 -16.41
C GLU A 216 32.02 3.68 -16.90
N THR A 217 30.82 3.66 -16.35
CA THR A 217 29.77 2.67 -16.64
C THR A 217 28.44 3.25 -17.15
N GLN A 218 28.20 4.56 -17.02
CA GLN A 218 26.95 5.20 -17.43
C GLN A 218 27.13 6.63 -17.91
N GLU A 219 26.36 7.00 -18.94
CA GLU A 219 26.19 8.38 -19.40
C GLU A 219 24.79 8.83 -19.00
N THR A 220 24.70 9.87 -18.15
CA THR A 220 23.43 10.46 -17.70
C THR A 220 23.33 11.90 -18.11
N ASP A 221 22.17 12.30 -18.65
CA ASP A 221 21.86 13.66 -19.05
C ASP A 221 21.17 14.42 -17.91
N SER A 222 21.65 15.60 -17.59
CA SER A 222 20.93 16.56 -16.75
C SER A 222 20.68 17.86 -17.50
N ILE A 223 19.55 18.53 -17.22
CA ILE A 223 19.25 19.85 -17.74
C ILE A 223 19.38 20.85 -16.60
N VAL A 224 20.26 21.81 -16.74
CA VAL A 224 20.37 22.95 -15.82
C VAL A 224 19.67 24.15 -16.43
N VAL A 225 18.87 24.84 -15.63
CA VAL A 225 18.14 26.03 -16.05
C VAL A 225 18.83 27.26 -15.47
N LEU A 226 19.33 28.13 -16.33
CA LEU A 226 19.99 29.36 -15.96
C LEU A 226 19.04 30.55 -16.16
N LEU A 227 18.81 31.36 -15.12
CA LEU A 227 18.06 32.62 -15.23
C LEU A 227 19.01 33.72 -15.69
N MET A 228 18.96 34.06 -16.96
CA MET A 228 19.90 35.01 -17.55
C MET A 228 19.45 36.46 -17.43
N THR A 229 18.17 36.73 -17.60
CA THR A 229 17.60 38.08 -17.50
C THR A 229 16.26 38.03 -16.76
N MET A 230 15.99 38.99 -15.92
CA MET A 230 14.69 39.23 -15.30
C MET A 230 14.46 40.75 -15.16
N ASN A 231 13.28 41.21 -15.54
CA ASN A 231 12.87 42.60 -15.37
C ASN A 231 11.56 42.68 -14.59
N ASP A 232 11.31 43.82 -13.97
CA ASP A 232 9.99 44.13 -13.47
C ASP A 232 9.03 44.52 -14.64
N GLU A 233 7.76 44.73 -14.35
CA GLU A 233 6.74 45.06 -15.34
C GLU A 233 7.00 46.38 -16.08
N ARG A 234 7.77 47.29 -15.47
CA ARG A 234 8.19 48.58 -16.06
C ARG A 234 9.46 48.46 -16.90
N GLY A 235 10.05 47.28 -16.96
CA GLY A 235 11.29 47.02 -17.71
C GLY A 235 12.58 47.31 -16.92
N LYS A 236 12.48 47.61 -15.62
CA LYS A 236 13.65 47.81 -14.79
C LYS A 236 14.35 46.46 -14.57
N PRO A 237 15.65 46.36 -14.88
CA PRO A 237 16.37 45.10 -14.73
C PRO A 237 16.54 44.71 -13.25
N ILE A 238 16.31 43.40 -12.97
CA ILE A 238 16.47 42.75 -11.67
C ILE A 238 17.63 41.76 -11.74
N ILE A 239 17.67 40.96 -12.81
CA ILE A 239 18.77 40.06 -13.12
C ILE A 239 19.34 40.44 -14.48
N VAL A 240 20.65 40.62 -14.56
CA VAL A 240 21.40 40.97 -15.77
C VAL A 240 22.56 39.99 -15.94
N ASN A 241 22.64 39.34 -17.11
CA ASN A 241 23.68 38.35 -17.38
C ASN A 241 23.79 37.29 -16.27
N GLY A 242 22.67 36.82 -15.79
CA GLY A 242 22.59 35.80 -14.75
C GLY A 242 22.86 36.27 -13.32
N SER A 243 23.10 37.56 -13.09
CA SER A 243 23.46 38.06 -11.74
C SER A 243 22.53 39.15 -11.27
N GLY A 244 22.17 39.09 -9.97
CA GLY A 244 21.29 40.07 -9.31
C GLY A 244 20.55 39.49 -8.13
N THR A 245 19.83 40.35 -7.43
CA THR A 245 19.04 40.00 -6.25
C THR A 245 17.55 40.06 -6.59
N ILE A 246 16.80 39.04 -6.19
CA ILE A 246 15.35 39.04 -6.35
C ILE A 246 14.63 39.15 -5.01
N THR A 247 13.44 39.74 -5.05
CA THR A 247 12.43 39.70 -4.00
C THR A 247 11.09 39.41 -4.67
N ALA A 248 10.65 38.17 -4.53
CA ALA A 248 9.34 37.74 -5.00
C ALA A 248 8.29 38.03 -3.92
N GLN A 249 7.09 38.40 -4.34
CA GLN A 249 5.97 38.71 -3.43
C GLN A 249 4.77 37.82 -3.70
N TYR A 250 3.94 37.67 -2.70
CA TYR A 250 2.59 37.14 -2.81
C TYR A 250 1.64 38.21 -3.35
N ASP A 251 0.43 37.84 -3.77
CA ASP A 251 -0.60 38.76 -4.25
C ASP A 251 -1.02 39.80 -3.19
N ASN A 252 -0.84 39.51 -1.90
CA ASN A 252 -1.05 40.43 -0.79
C ASN A 252 0.10 41.40 -0.55
N GLY A 253 1.16 41.38 -1.39
CA GLY A 253 2.33 42.26 -1.30
C GLY A 253 3.41 41.83 -0.31
N LEU A 254 3.17 40.79 0.50
CA LEU A 254 4.17 40.27 1.42
C LEU A 254 5.26 39.48 0.66
N ILE A 255 6.47 39.50 1.19
CA ILE A 255 7.61 38.78 0.60
C ILE A 255 7.32 37.29 0.65
N LYS A 256 7.51 36.61 -0.50
CA LYS A 256 7.41 35.19 -0.66
C LYS A 256 8.80 34.52 -0.63
N ALA A 257 9.76 35.14 -1.32
CA ALA A 257 11.13 34.65 -1.38
C ALA A 257 12.10 35.79 -1.71
N GLN A 258 13.32 35.72 -1.19
CA GLN A 258 14.39 36.65 -1.55
C GLN A 258 15.73 35.93 -1.57
N GLY A 259 16.62 36.35 -2.48
CA GLY A 259 17.94 35.75 -2.61
C GLY A 259 18.69 36.28 -3.82
N GLU A 260 19.83 35.69 -4.09
CA GLU A 260 20.75 36.14 -5.14
C GLU A 260 20.90 35.08 -6.22
N TYR A 261 21.10 35.54 -7.44
CA TYR A 261 21.55 34.77 -8.59
C TYR A 261 22.97 35.19 -8.98
N LYS A 262 23.79 34.22 -9.36
CA LYS A 262 25.10 34.39 -10.01
C LYS A 262 25.20 33.39 -11.13
N ASP A 263 25.66 33.85 -12.32
CA ASP A 263 25.78 33.02 -13.51
C ASP A 263 24.49 32.23 -13.86
N GLY A 264 23.34 32.82 -13.57
CA GLY A 264 22.01 32.23 -13.80
C GLY A 264 21.55 31.22 -12.76
N LEU A 265 22.33 30.98 -11.73
CA LEU A 265 22.05 29.99 -10.67
C LEU A 265 21.83 30.67 -9.32
N MET A 266 21.01 30.08 -8.49
CA MET A 266 20.82 30.50 -7.09
C MET A 266 22.15 30.40 -6.35
N THR A 267 22.51 31.46 -5.59
CA THR A 267 23.71 31.52 -4.77
C THR A 267 23.46 32.24 -3.46
N GLY A 268 24.35 32.03 -2.48
CA GLY A 268 24.25 32.70 -1.18
C GLY A 268 23.02 32.31 -0.37
N LEU A 269 22.61 33.19 0.53
CA LEU A 269 21.49 32.97 1.43
C LEU A 269 20.15 33.28 0.76
N TRP A 270 19.28 32.29 0.70
CA TRP A 270 17.88 32.42 0.29
C TRP A 270 16.95 32.30 1.47
N ARG A 271 15.93 33.18 1.52
CA ARG A 271 14.87 33.17 2.51
C ARG A 271 13.53 32.98 1.83
N TYR A 272 12.70 32.13 2.40
CA TYR A 272 11.34 31.85 1.97
C TYR A 272 10.38 32.11 3.11
N PHE A 273 9.22 32.68 2.80
CA PHE A 273 8.25 33.15 3.80
C PHE A 273 6.88 32.53 3.55
N HIS A 274 6.13 32.35 4.60
CA HIS A 274 4.71 32.01 4.54
C HIS A 274 3.87 33.22 4.04
N PRO A 275 2.61 32.99 3.56
CA PRO A 275 1.73 34.09 3.11
C PRO A 275 1.37 35.13 4.18
N ASP A 276 1.62 34.82 5.46
CA ASP A 276 1.49 35.76 6.59
C ASP A 276 2.77 36.58 6.84
N GLY A 277 3.79 36.43 6.01
CA GLY A 277 5.06 37.16 6.07
C GLY A 277 6.10 36.54 7.03
N LYS A 278 5.78 35.45 7.68
CA LYS A 278 6.69 34.76 8.59
C LYS A 278 7.68 33.88 7.83
N LEU A 279 8.90 33.79 8.36
CA LEU A 279 9.95 32.94 7.78
C LEU A 279 9.51 31.46 7.80
N ASP A 280 9.56 30.81 6.64
CA ASP A 280 9.31 29.38 6.45
C ASP A 280 10.63 28.61 6.54
N TYR A 281 11.60 29.01 5.73
CA TYR A 281 12.95 28.47 5.82
C TYR A 281 13.97 29.44 5.22
N GLU A 282 15.22 29.28 5.65
CA GLU A 282 16.39 29.87 5.00
C GLU A 282 17.41 28.80 4.67
N ALA A 283 18.11 29.02 3.56
CA ALA A 283 19.03 28.04 3.02
C ALA A 283 20.16 28.69 2.25
N HIS A 284 21.36 28.15 2.36
CA HIS A 284 22.47 28.53 1.50
C HIS A 284 22.47 27.69 0.22
N TYR A 285 22.66 28.40 -0.90
CA TYR A 285 22.79 27.79 -2.22
C TYR A 285 24.16 28.09 -2.81
N GLU A 286 24.69 27.13 -3.54
CA GLU A 286 25.89 27.26 -4.36
C GLU A 286 25.63 26.54 -5.68
N ASN A 287 25.87 27.26 -6.80
CA ASN A 287 25.64 26.72 -8.15
C ASN A 287 24.23 26.12 -8.34
N GLY A 288 23.21 26.75 -7.74
CA GLY A 288 21.80 26.34 -7.83
C GLY A 288 21.41 25.14 -6.96
N GLN A 289 22.32 24.61 -6.16
CA GLN A 289 22.07 23.50 -5.25
C GLN A 289 22.18 23.94 -3.80
N LEU A 290 21.39 23.30 -2.92
CA LEU A 290 21.55 23.48 -1.48
C LEU A 290 22.97 23.11 -1.07
N ASN A 291 23.72 24.04 -0.52
CA ASN A 291 25.09 23.83 -0.07
C ASN A 291 25.42 24.79 1.08
N GLY A 292 25.57 24.26 2.29
CA GLY A 292 25.75 25.04 3.51
C GLY A 292 24.55 24.97 4.44
N TYR A 293 24.44 25.95 5.34
CA TYR A 293 23.45 25.99 6.42
C TYR A 293 22.01 26.09 5.89
N TYR A 294 21.13 25.36 6.57
CA TYR A 294 19.69 25.35 6.37
C TYR A 294 18.97 25.41 7.71
N SER A 295 17.95 26.23 7.83
CA SER A 295 16.99 26.16 8.92
C SER A 295 15.56 26.36 8.41
N SER A 296 14.61 25.66 9.05
CA SER A 296 13.18 25.76 8.72
C SER A 296 12.35 25.98 9.97
N TYR A 297 11.17 26.59 9.81
CA TYR A 297 10.33 27.04 10.90
C TYR A 297 8.89 26.56 10.71
N TYR A 298 8.20 26.35 11.80
CA TYR A 298 6.75 26.15 11.82
C TYR A 298 6.01 27.47 11.63
N LYS A 299 4.73 27.42 11.29
CA LYS A 299 3.88 28.63 11.15
C LYS A 299 3.81 29.49 12.42
N ASN A 300 4.06 28.91 13.59
CA ASN A 300 4.14 29.63 14.88
C ASN A 300 5.52 30.24 15.15
N HIS A 301 6.44 30.29 14.18
CA HIS A 301 7.84 30.77 14.22
C HIS A 301 8.82 29.95 15.06
N LYS A 302 8.41 28.85 15.60
CA LYS A 302 9.35 27.97 16.27
C LYS A 302 10.16 27.19 15.24
N GLU A 303 11.40 26.99 15.55
CA GLU A 303 12.31 26.21 14.74
C GLU A 303 11.77 24.79 14.53
N LYS A 304 11.86 24.29 13.32
CA LYS A 304 11.42 22.94 12.92
C LYS A 304 12.60 22.01 12.70
N SER A 305 13.61 22.49 11.97
CA SER A 305 14.83 21.74 11.75
C SER A 305 15.98 22.64 11.33
N GLU A 306 17.20 22.28 11.72
CA GLU A 306 18.43 22.94 11.30
C GLU A 306 19.52 21.91 10.98
N GLY A 307 20.43 22.26 10.08
CA GLY A 307 21.56 21.44 9.69
C GLY A 307 22.27 21.98 8.44
N ASN A 308 23.09 21.15 7.85
CA ASN A 308 23.82 21.51 6.64
C ASN A 308 23.44 20.60 5.46
N PHE A 309 23.53 21.17 4.27
CA PHE A 309 23.49 20.44 3.00
C PHE A 309 24.87 20.49 2.35
N VAL A 310 25.22 19.42 1.64
CA VAL A 310 26.36 19.34 0.72
C VAL A 310 25.84 18.75 -0.59
N ASN A 311 25.98 19.50 -1.67
CA ASN A 311 25.49 19.10 -3.01
C ASN A 311 24.02 18.62 -3.00
N GLY A 312 23.14 19.36 -2.32
CA GLY A 312 21.71 19.08 -2.25
C GLY A 312 21.30 17.93 -1.33
N LYS A 313 22.25 17.33 -0.59
CA LYS A 313 21.98 16.25 0.35
C LYS A 313 22.30 16.69 1.77
N LYS A 314 21.48 16.26 2.74
CA LYS A 314 21.77 16.49 4.16
C LYS A 314 23.14 15.90 4.53
N ASP A 315 23.96 16.67 5.26
CA ASP A 315 25.27 16.25 5.69
C ASP A 315 25.60 16.84 7.08
N GLY A 316 26.38 16.11 7.88
CA GLY A 316 26.71 16.52 9.26
C GLY A 316 25.52 16.49 10.22
N LEU A 317 25.66 17.21 11.33
CA LEU A 317 24.67 17.24 12.41
C LEU A 317 23.38 17.96 11.98
N TRP A 318 22.26 17.32 12.24
CA TRP A 318 20.90 17.85 12.09
C TRP A 318 20.15 17.77 13.39
N LYS A 319 19.35 18.80 13.68
CA LYS A 319 18.43 18.85 14.80
C LYS A 319 17.01 19.07 14.32
N PHE A 320 16.06 18.46 15.01
CA PHE A 320 14.64 18.52 14.70
C PHE A 320 13.87 18.86 15.98
N TYR A 321 12.81 19.65 15.83
CA TYR A 321 12.02 20.17 16.93
C TYR A 321 10.53 19.96 16.68
N THR A 322 9.74 19.87 17.72
CA THR A 322 8.28 19.83 17.69
C THR A 322 7.70 21.23 17.43
N GLU A 323 6.42 21.32 17.08
CA GLU A 323 5.72 22.63 16.98
C GLU A 323 5.71 23.42 18.30
N LYS A 324 5.91 22.76 19.45
CA LYS A 324 6.08 23.43 20.73
C LYS A 324 7.49 24.00 20.95
N GLY A 325 8.44 23.68 20.06
CA GLY A 325 9.85 24.07 20.14
C GLY A 325 10.68 23.19 21.05
N GLU A 326 10.19 22.02 21.42
CA GLU A 326 10.92 21.01 22.17
C GLU A 326 11.79 20.22 21.19
N LYS A 327 13.03 19.89 21.57
CA LYS A 327 13.89 19.05 20.74
C LYS A 327 13.29 17.64 20.65
N GLU A 328 13.08 17.15 19.42
CA GLU A 328 12.50 15.83 19.13
C GLU A 328 13.60 14.80 18.87
N MET A 329 14.57 15.17 18.04
CA MET A 329 15.70 14.29 17.71
C MET A 329 16.88 15.08 17.15
N GLU A 330 18.08 14.51 17.27
CA GLU A 330 19.28 14.99 16.62
C GLU A 330 20.17 13.83 16.18
N GLY A 331 20.95 14.05 15.12
CA GLY A 331 21.90 13.07 14.63
C GLY A 331 22.56 13.49 13.33
N SER A 332 23.51 12.72 12.88
CA SER A 332 24.28 13.05 11.69
C SER A 332 23.74 12.37 10.44
N PHE A 333 23.81 13.09 9.34
CA PHE A 333 23.62 12.56 7.99
C PHE A 333 24.97 12.52 7.26
N LYS A 334 25.09 11.57 6.35
CA LYS A 334 26.17 11.49 5.36
C LYS A 334 25.57 11.19 4.01
N ASN A 335 25.77 12.09 3.05
CA ASN A 335 25.17 11.98 1.70
C ASN A 335 23.63 11.81 1.72
N GLY A 336 22.94 12.40 2.69
CA GLY A 336 21.48 12.32 2.84
C GLY A 336 20.94 11.12 3.60
N LEU A 337 21.79 10.20 4.04
CA LEU A 337 21.43 9.02 4.84
C LEU A 337 21.87 9.20 6.29
N ARG A 338 21.05 8.72 7.24
CA ARG A 338 21.42 8.74 8.68
C ARG A 338 22.68 7.91 8.88
N ASN A 339 23.61 8.52 9.58
CA ASN A 339 24.89 7.92 9.96
C ASN A 339 25.26 8.32 11.38
N ASP A 340 26.19 7.60 11.98
CA ASP A 340 26.69 7.87 13.32
C ASP A 340 25.60 7.86 14.40
N GLN A 341 25.81 8.59 15.49
CA GLN A 341 24.92 8.59 16.64
C GLN A 341 23.68 9.43 16.38
N TRP A 342 22.50 8.90 16.72
CA TRP A 342 21.21 9.57 16.78
C TRP A 342 20.65 9.50 18.19
N THR A 343 20.05 10.62 18.62
CA THR A 343 19.39 10.75 19.92
C THR A 343 17.97 11.25 19.70
N TYR A 344 17.01 10.62 20.35
CA TYR A 344 15.59 10.96 20.37
C TYR A 344 15.23 11.44 21.77
N PHE A 345 14.28 12.35 21.88
CA PHE A 345 13.91 13.01 23.12
C PHE A 345 12.41 12.91 23.38
N TYR A 346 12.02 12.75 24.62
CA TYR A 346 10.68 12.96 25.09
C TYR A 346 10.32 14.45 25.10
N SER A 347 9.02 14.76 25.16
CA SER A 347 8.52 16.14 25.25
C SER A 347 8.95 16.90 26.52
N ASN A 348 9.40 16.19 27.57
CA ASN A 348 9.98 16.81 28.76
C ASN A 348 11.47 17.13 28.59
N GLY A 349 12.06 16.90 27.44
CA GLY A 349 13.47 17.12 27.12
C GLY A 349 14.44 16.00 27.52
N ASN A 350 13.96 14.98 28.22
CA ASN A 350 14.78 13.82 28.59
C ASN A 350 15.00 12.92 27.35
N LYS A 351 16.13 12.20 27.36
CA LYS A 351 16.40 11.23 26.29
C LYS A 351 15.37 10.09 26.31
N GLU A 352 14.82 9.78 25.13
CA GLU A 352 13.97 8.62 24.89
C GLU A 352 14.80 7.42 24.43
N SER A 353 15.69 7.65 23.47
CA SER A 353 16.60 6.63 22.98
C SER A 353 17.82 7.24 22.30
N GLN A 354 18.89 6.46 22.25
CA GLN A 354 20.07 6.80 21.46
C GLN A 354 20.72 5.54 20.89
N GLY A 355 21.34 5.69 19.71
CA GLY A 355 22.04 4.60 19.07
C GLY A 355 22.66 5.02 17.74
N PHE A 356 23.16 4.08 17.01
CA PHE A 356 23.91 4.34 15.79
C PHE A 356 23.15 3.91 14.55
N PHE A 357 23.34 4.69 13.50
CA PHE A 357 22.94 4.33 12.13
C PHE A 357 24.17 4.22 11.23
N LEU A 358 24.06 3.35 10.25
CA LEU A 358 24.96 3.27 9.10
C LEU A 358 24.10 3.18 7.83
N ASN A 359 24.11 4.23 7.01
CA ASN A 359 23.30 4.32 5.79
C ASN A 359 21.81 4.00 6.03
N ASP A 360 21.20 4.73 6.98
CA ASP A 360 19.80 4.59 7.44
C ASP A 360 19.43 3.31 8.19
N LYS A 361 20.38 2.39 8.40
CA LYS A 361 20.16 1.15 9.13
C LYS A 361 20.69 1.23 10.55
N GLN A 362 19.90 0.79 11.52
CA GLN A 362 20.34 0.68 12.91
C GLN A 362 21.52 -0.29 13.02
N THR A 363 22.57 0.14 13.74
CA THR A 363 23.77 -0.65 13.99
C THR A 363 24.32 -0.34 15.38
N GLY A 364 25.22 -1.21 15.89
CA GLY A 364 25.85 -0.99 17.19
C GLY A 364 24.88 -0.96 18.36
N THR A 365 25.31 -0.33 19.45
CA THR A 365 24.56 -0.29 20.71
C THR A 365 23.42 0.73 20.64
N TRP A 366 22.24 0.31 21.08
CA TRP A 366 21.05 1.13 21.27
C TRP A 366 20.62 1.10 22.73
N GLU A 367 20.41 2.31 23.29
CA GLU A 367 19.89 2.52 24.63
C GLU A 367 18.53 3.20 24.55
N TYR A 368 17.61 2.76 25.39
CA TYR A 368 16.26 3.33 25.54
C TYR A 368 16.04 3.67 27.00
N PHE A 369 15.32 4.74 27.26
CA PHE A 369 15.11 5.26 28.60
C PHE A 369 13.60 5.42 28.86
N TYR A 370 13.22 5.42 30.13
CA TYR A 370 11.93 5.90 30.58
C TYR A 370 11.90 7.44 30.59
N PRO A 371 10.70 8.07 30.55
CA PRO A 371 10.59 9.52 30.69
C PRO A 371 11.24 10.09 31.97
N THR A 372 11.44 9.26 32.97
CA THR A 372 12.12 9.54 34.24
C THR A 372 13.65 9.49 34.16
N THR A 373 14.20 9.17 32.97
CA THR A 373 15.63 8.98 32.64
C THR A 373 16.26 7.64 33.04
N GLU A 374 15.51 6.79 33.73
CA GLU A 374 15.96 5.43 34.02
C GLU A 374 16.09 4.59 32.76
N LYS A 375 17.06 3.68 32.74
CA LYS A 375 17.25 2.77 31.59
C LYS A 375 16.04 1.86 31.45
N TRP A 376 15.51 1.78 30.21
CA TRP A 376 14.44 0.86 29.85
C TRP A 376 14.95 -0.36 29.10
N LYS A 377 15.76 -0.14 28.04
CA LYS A 377 16.32 -1.23 27.22
C LYS A 377 17.74 -0.91 26.77
N LEU A 378 18.54 -1.96 26.61
CA LEU A 378 19.88 -1.89 26.04
C LEU A 378 20.11 -3.14 25.19
N GLY A 379 20.69 -2.96 24.01
CA GLY A 379 21.09 -4.06 23.15
C GLY A 379 21.77 -3.59 21.88
N ASN A 380 22.09 -4.51 21.01
CA ASN A 380 22.78 -4.21 19.77
C ASN A 380 21.91 -4.51 18.55
N PHE A 381 22.10 -3.71 17.51
CA PHE A 381 21.59 -3.98 16.18
C PHE A 381 22.73 -4.25 15.19
N ASP A 382 22.44 -5.04 14.19
CA ASP A 382 23.22 -5.19 12.97
C ASP A 382 22.26 -5.18 11.78
N ASN A 383 22.38 -4.15 10.91
CA ASN A 383 21.48 -3.96 9.75
C ASN A 383 19.97 -4.07 10.12
N ASP A 384 19.52 -3.30 11.13
CA ASP A 384 18.15 -3.27 11.66
C ASP A 384 17.71 -4.55 12.40
N GLN A 385 18.58 -5.54 12.54
CA GLN A 385 18.29 -6.78 13.25
C GLN A 385 18.91 -6.78 14.63
N LYS A 386 18.13 -7.12 15.66
CA LYS A 386 18.65 -7.31 17.00
C LYS A 386 19.71 -8.41 17.03
N THR A 387 20.84 -8.15 17.71
CA THR A 387 21.92 -9.09 17.88
C THR A 387 22.51 -8.99 19.29
N GLY A 388 23.24 -10.02 19.74
CA GLY A 388 23.86 -10.05 21.08
C GLY A 388 22.83 -10.00 22.20
N VAL A 389 23.31 -9.69 23.41
CA VAL A 389 22.49 -9.66 24.62
C VAL A 389 21.63 -8.39 24.62
N TRP A 390 20.33 -8.56 24.88
CA TRP A 390 19.38 -7.50 25.14
C TRP A 390 18.90 -7.58 26.56
N THR A 391 18.99 -6.44 27.27
CA THR A 391 18.51 -6.29 28.64
C THR A 391 17.37 -5.28 28.67
N THR A 392 16.32 -5.58 29.40
CA THR A 392 15.19 -4.66 29.67
C THR A 392 15.06 -4.51 31.19
N TRP A 393 14.76 -3.30 31.63
CA TRP A 393 14.60 -2.96 33.06
C TRP A 393 13.17 -2.47 33.33
N PHE A 394 12.73 -2.61 34.56
CA PHE A 394 11.62 -1.87 35.14
C PHE A 394 12.06 -0.43 35.40
N GLU A 395 11.09 0.47 35.53
CA GLU A 395 11.36 1.88 35.85
C GLU A 395 12.10 2.09 37.20
N ASN A 396 11.98 1.13 38.14
CA ASN A 396 12.73 1.13 39.37
C ASN A 396 14.20 0.67 39.25
N GLY A 397 14.70 0.54 38.03
CA GLY A 397 16.08 0.16 37.69
C GLY A 397 16.42 -1.34 37.84
N LYS A 398 15.47 -2.18 38.29
CA LYS A 398 15.69 -3.63 38.37
C LYS A 398 15.46 -4.28 37.01
N LYS A 399 16.22 -5.35 36.71
CA LYS A 399 16.06 -6.09 35.46
C LYS A 399 14.64 -6.66 35.34
N LEU A 400 14.06 -6.57 34.16
CA LEU A 400 12.81 -7.21 33.76
C LEU A 400 13.07 -8.50 32.98
N GLN A 401 13.94 -8.44 31.99
CA GLN A 401 14.35 -9.59 31.17
C GLN A 401 15.70 -9.36 30.52
N GLU A 402 16.41 -10.47 30.27
CA GLU A 402 17.71 -10.46 29.60
C GLU A 402 17.90 -11.74 28.78
N GLY A 403 18.46 -11.59 27.59
CA GLY A 403 18.82 -12.74 26.78
C GLY A 403 19.33 -12.34 25.39
N PRO A 404 19.96 -13.27 24.68
CA PRO A 404 20.57 -13.00 23.39
C PRO A 404 19.57 -13.09 22.23
N TYR A 405 19.82 -12.23 21.24
CA TYR A 405 19.22 -12.28 19.92
C TYR A 405 20.27 -12.72 18.89
N SER A 406 19.84 -13.44 17.87
CA SER A 406 20.60 -13.75 16.68
C SER A 406 19.71 -13.54 15.45
N ALA A 407 20.17 -12.69 14.50
CA ALA A 407 19.39 -12.32 13.32
C ALA A 407 17.93 -11.91 13.65
N GLY A 408 17.77 -11.06 14.67
CA GLY A 408 16.47 -10.51 15.10
C GLY A 408 15.57 -11.45 15.89
N LYS A 409 16.01 -12.69 16.21
CA LYS A 409 15.23 -13.70 16.93
C LYS A 409 15.88 -14.03 18.28
N GLU A 410 15.05 -14.28 19.31
CA GLU A 410 15.53 -14.80 20.58
C GLU A 410 16.25 -16.13 20.34
N ASN A 411 17.50 -16.25 20.86
CA ASN A 411 18.31 -17.43 20.67
C ASN A 411 19.34 -17.58 21.79
N GLY A 412 19.30 -18.67 22.55
CA GLY A 412 20.14 -18.90 23.71
C GLY A 412 19.40 -18.74 25.04
N GLN A 413 20.15 -18.58 26.12
CA GLN A 413 19.63 -18.54 27.49
C GLN A 413 18.96 -17.20 27.79
N TRP A 414 17.70 -17.24 28.25
CA TRP A 414 16.90 -16.08 28.66
C TRP A 414 16.51 -16.17 30.11
N GLN A 415 16.45 -14.99 30.75
CA GLN A 415 16.01 -14.83 32.13
C GLN A 415 15.00 -13.68 32.22
N SER A 416 14.04 -13.80 33.12
CA SER A 416 13.15 -12.71 33.49
C SER A 416 13.03 -12.58 35.00
N TRP A 417 12.67 -11.40 35.47
CA TRP A 417 12.58 -11.07 36.89
C TRP A 417 11.26 -10.37 37.23
N TYR A 418 10.85 -10.47 38.45
CA TYR A 418 9.79 -9.65 39.02
C TYR A 418 10.33 -8.25 39.35
N ASN A 419 9.44 -7.29 39.56
CA ASN A 419 9.79 -5.90 39.88
C ASN A 419 10.49 -5.72 41.22
N ASN A 420 10.45 -6.74 42.13
CA ASN A 420 11.25 -6.77 43.34
C ASN A 420 12.69 -7.27 43.11
N GLY A 421 13.03 -7.72 41.89
CA GLY A 421 14.32 -8.26 41.49
C GLY A 421 14.47 -9.76 41.67
N GLN A 422 13.44 -10.46 42.16
CA GLN A 422 13.44 -11.92 42.26
C GLN A 422 13.36 -12.54 40.86
N LEU A 423 14.16 -13.56 40.59
CA LEU A 423 14.09 -14.33 39.33
C LEU A 423 12.68 -14.93 39.16
N LYS A 424 12.10 -14.69 38.02
CA LYS A 424 10.74 -15.15 37.68
C LYS A 424 10.76 -16.42 36.83
N ASP A 425 11.55 -16.43 35.78
CA ASP A 425 11.74 -17.61 34.95
C ASP A 425 13.08 -17.55 34.20
N GLN A 426 13.54 -18.72 33.76
CA GLN A 426 14.69 -18.85 32.88
C GLN A 426 14.56 -20.07 32.00
N GLY A 427 15.20 -20.00 30.83
CA GLY A 427 15.21 -21.09 29.87
C GLY A 427 15.84 -20.71 28.56
N THR A 428 15.77 -21.61 27.60
CA THR A 428 16.43 -21.43 26.30
C THR A 428 15.41 -21.16 25.21
N PHE A 429 15.72 -20.18 24.36
CA PHE A 429 15.07 -20.02 23.06
C PHE A 429 15.98 -20.54 21.94
N THR A 430 15.37 -21.11 20.92
CA THR A 430 16.01 -21.47 19.67
C THR A 430 15.18 -20.90 18.53
N ASN A 431 15.71 -19.92 17.81
CA ASN A 431 14.99 -19.21 16.72
C ASN A 431 13.61 -18.69 17.15
N ALA A 432 13.54 -17.97 18.26
CA ALA A 432 12.31 -17.42 18.86
C ALA A 432 11.32 -18.48 19.40
N GLN A 433 11.74 -19.74 19.52
CA GLN A 433 10.91 -20.81 20.07
C GLN A 433 11.49 -21.33 21.39
N ILE A 434 10.63 -21.48 22.39
CA ILE A 434 10.98 -22.08 23.68
C ILE A 434 11.51 -23.50 23.45
N ALA A 435 12.66 -23.85 24.02
CA ALA A 435 13.28 -25.17 23.91
C ALA A 435 14.03 -25.56 25.19
N GLY A 436 14.25 -26.87 25.38
CA GLY A 436 15.03 -27.39 26.52
C GLY A 436 14.41 -27.11 27.87
N LEU A 437 15.26 -27.07 28.91
CA LEU A 437 14.83 -26.87 30.28
C LEU A 437 14.36 -25.44 30.53
N TRP A 438 13.17 -25.32 31.15
CA TRP A 438 12.60 -24.08 31.66
C TRP A 438 12.23 -24.22 33.13
N GLU A 439 12.56 -23.18 33.87
CA GLU A 439 12.34 -23.10 35.31
C GLU A 439 11.68 -21.76 35.64
N GLY A 440 10.71 -21.79 36.53
CA GLY A 440 10.02 -20.60 37.00
C GLY A 440 9.89 -20.56 38.51
N TRP A 441 9.85 -19.36 39.06
CA TRP A 441 9.74 -19.09 40.49
C TRP A 441 8.58 -18.14 40.77
N TYR A 442 8.04 -18.21 41.93
CA TYR A 442 7.12 -17.23 42.49
C TYR A 442 7.87 -15.95 42.93
N ILE A 443 7.12 -14.90 43.16
CA ILE A 443 7.68 -13.61 43.60
C ILE A 443 8.39 -13.70 44.97
N ASN A 444 8.05 -14.68 45.80
CA ASN A 444 8.70 -14.98 47.08
C ASN A 444 9.98 -15.83 46.93
N GLY A 445 10.40 -16.13 45.70
CA GLY A 445 11.63 -16.88 45.39
C GLY A 445 11.48 -18.39 45.41
N LYS A 446 10.33 -18.93 45.80
CA LYS A 446 10.12 -20.39 45.80
C LYS A 446 9.85 -20.89 44.40
N PRO A 447 10.22 -22.16 44.06
CA PRO A 447 9.94 -22.74 42.75
C PRO A 447 8.44 -22.68 42.40
N ASN A 448 8.13 -22.49 41.11
CA ASN A 448 6.78 -22.54 40.58
C ASN A 448 6.61 -23.71 39.59
N TYR A 449 7.53 -23.82 38.64
CA TYR A 449 7.53 -24.92 37.68
C TYR A 449 8.95 -25.23 37.18
N ARG A 450 9.13 -26.48 36.73
CA ARG A 450 10.36 -26.96 36.07
C ARG A 450 10.02 -28.04 35.07
N GLY A 451 10.58 -27.95 33.86
CA GLY A 451 10.38 -29.00 32.86
C GLY A 451 10.94 -28.63 31.50
N ASN A 452 10.92 -29.56 30.59
CA ASN A 452 11.49 -29.41 29.27
C ASN A 452 10.44 -29.11 28.21
N TYR A 453 10.82 -28.29 27.23
CA TYR A 453 10.11 -28.12 25.97
C TYR A 453 10.88 -28.82 24.85
N ASN A 454 10.13 -29.41 23.90
CA ASN A 454 10.71 -30.00 22.70
C ASN A 454 11.00 -28.92 21.63
N GLU A 455 11.59 -29.32 20.52
CA GLU A 455 11.93 -28.46 19.38
C GLU A 455 10.74 -27.69 18.77
N LYS A 456 9.50 -28.14 19.05
CA LYS A 456 8.25 -27.49 18.61
C LYS A 456 7.64 -26.57 19.69
N GLY A 457 8.38 -26.26 20.76
CA GLY A 457 7.91 -25.43 21.86
C GLY A 457 6.76 -26.06 22.68
N LYS A 458 6.65 -27.37 22.71
CA LYS A 458 5.63 -28.08 23.48
C LYS A 458 6.25 -28.77 24.69
N ARG A 459 5.60 -28.73 25.86
CA ARG A 459 6.04 -29.47 27.06
C ARG A 459 6.34 -30.92 26.70
N HIS A 460 7.48 -31.42 27.15
CA HIS A 460 7.95 -32.76 26.87
C HIS A 460 8.77 -33.30 28.05
N GLY A 461 8.71 -34.61 28.32
CA GLY A 461 9.39 -35.20 29.45
C GLY A 461 8.75 -34.85 30.79
N TYR A 462 9.52 -34.97 31.87
CA TYR A 462 9.05 -34.80 33.23
C TYR A 462 8.92 -33.32 33.59
N TRP A 463 7.81 -32.98 34.27
CA TRP A 463 7.47 -31.65 34.74
C TRP A 463 7.12 -31.69 36.22
N GLU A 464 7.56 -30.66 36.93
CA GLU A 464 7.32 -30.41 38.33
C GLU A 464 6.64 -29.04 38.49
N TYR A 465 5.65 -28.97 39.34
CA TYR A 465 4.93 -27.74 39.68
C TYR A 465 4.81 -27.64 41.19
N TRP A 466 4.96 -26.46 41.70
CA TRP A 466 4.89 -26.15 43.13
C TRP A 466 3.77 -25.16 43.43
N TYR A 467 3.30 -25.17 44.66
CA TYR A 467 2.49 -24.11 45.24
C TYR A 467 3.42 -22.96 45.68
N GLU A 468 2.82 -21.77 45.88
CA GLU A 468 3.58 -20.61 46.39
C GLU A 468 4.14 -20.84 47.79
N SER A 469 3.57 -21.75 48.57
CA SER A 469 4.12 -22.27 49.82
C SER A 469 5.47 -23.00 49.66
N GLY A 470 5.81 -23.43 48.43
CA GLY A 470 7.03 -24.19 48.09
C GLY A 470 6.85 -25.69 48.14
N GLN A 471 5.66 -26.18 48.45
CA GLN A 471 5.35 -27.61 48.40
C GLN A 471 4.96 -28.03 46.98
N TYR A 472 5.16 -29.30 46.64
CA TYR A 472 4.73 -29.82 45.34
C TYR A 472 3.24 -29.64 45.14
N ARG A 473 2.84 -29.22 43.93
CA ARG A 473 1.43 -29.15 43.49
C ARG A 473 1.09 -30.34 42.63
N GLU A 474 1.87 -30.59 41.58
CA GLU A 474 1.73 -31.77 40.74
C GLU A 474 3.06 -32.08 40.04
N THR A 475 3.26 -33.38 39.76
CA THR A 475 4.39 -33.88 38.98
C THR A 475 3.94 -34.89 37.96
N GLY A 476 4.63 -34.98 36.81
CA GLY A 476 4.32 -35.97 35.79
C GLY A 476 4.92 -35.64 34.45
N SER A 477 4.66 -36.45 33.46
CA SER A 477 5.27 -36.32 32.15
C SER A 477 4.32 -35.83 31.07
N TYR A 478 4.86 -35.07 30.12
CA TYR A 478 4.19 -34.68 28.88
C TYR A 478 4.86 -35.33 27.68
N VAL A 479 4.06 -35.63 26.67
CA VAL A 479 4.51 -35.98 25.32
C VAL A 479 3.89 -34.96 24.36
N SER A 480 4.72 -34.06 23.82
CA SER A 480 4.30 -33.00 22.89
C SER A 480 3.11 -32.15 23.39
N GLY A 481 3.17 -31.73 24.67
CA GLY A 481 2.18 -30.88 25.32
C GLY A 481 0.98 -31.61 25.91
N ILE A 482 0.93 -32.93 25.82
CA ILE A 482 -0.19 -33.76 26.31
C ILE A 482 0.28 -34.59 27.51
N LYS A 483 -0.45 -34.54 28.65
CA LYS A 483 -0.15 -35.38 29.83
C LYS A 483 -0.10 -36.85 29.44
N HIS A 484 0.96 -37.53 29.86
CA HIS A 484 1.23 -38.95 29.56
C HIS A 484 1.94 -39.63 30.73
N GLY A 485 1.68 -40.94 30.92
CA GLY A 485 2.30 -41.71 32.00
C GLY A 485 1.80 -41.29 33.38
N HIS A 486 2.62 -41.56 34.38
CA HIS A 486 2.27 -41.35 35.79
C HIS A 486 2.24 -39.87 36.16
N TRP A 487 1.20 -39.49 36.93
CA TRP A 487 0.97 -38.15 37.45
C TRP A 487 0.54 -38.22 38.91
N THR A 488 1.19 -37.39 39.71
CA THR A 488 0.87 -37.24 41.13
C THR A 488 0.54 -35.76 41.40
N SER A 489 -0.57 -35.48 42.07
CA SER A 489 -0.87 -34.17 42.63
C SER A 489 -0.89 -34.21 44.17
N TYR A 490 -0.66 -33.06 44.76
CA TYR A 490 -0.47 -32.95 46.21
C TYR A 490 -1.40 -31.87 46.77
N HIS A 491 -1.84 -32.09 48.01
CA HIS A 491 -2.52 -31.04 48.76
C HIS A 491 -1.52 -29.97 49.23
N GLU A 492 -1.91 -28.73 49.21
CA GLU A 492 -1.02 -27.62 49.60
C GLU A 492 -0.65 -27.69 51.06
N LYS A 493 -1.59 -28.13 51.92
CA LYS A 493 -1.33 -28.31 53.35
C LYS A 493 -0.92 -29.76 53.63
N GLY A 494 0.16 -29.94 54.39
CA GLY A 494 0.62 -31.24 54.88
C GLY A 494 1.43 -32.08 53.90
N ASN A 495 1.58 -31.67 52.64
CA ASN A 495 2.36 -32.37 51.57
C ASN A 495 1.88 -33.80 51.29
N PHE A 496 0.61 -34.09 51.58
CA PHE A 496 0.00 -35.38 51.24
C PHE A 496 -0.38 -35.46 49.78
N VAL A 497 -0.30 -36.67 49.21
CA VAL A 497 -0.79 -36.91 47.85
C VAL A 497 -2.29 -36.65 47.80
N ASP A 498 -2.72 -35.74 46.93
CA ASP A 498 -4.16 -35.50 46.60
C ASP A 498 -4.67 -36.57 45.63
N SER A 499 -3.96 -36.70 44.48
CA SER A 499 -4.33 -37.73 43.54
C SER A 499 -3.10 -38.34 42.85
N ASP A 500 -3.22 -39.63 42.49
CA ASP A 500 -2.17 -40.41 41.87
C ASP A 500 -2.75 -41.34 40.81
N GLY A 501 -2.18 -41.34 39.62
CA GLY A 501 -2.64 -42.18 38.52
C GLY A 501 -1.95 -41.94 37.19
N ASN A 502 -2.43 -42.57 36.15
CA ASN A 502 -1.82 -42.47 34.82
C ASN A 502 -2.72 -41.73 33.83
N TYR A 503 -2.06 -40.97 32.97
CA TYR A 503 -2.64 -40.40 31.76
C TYR A 503 -2.19 -41.17 30.51
N SER A 504 -3.12 -41.37 29.57
CA SER A 504 -2.85 -41.84 28.22
C SER A 504 -3.49 -40.87 27.24
N LYS A 505 -2.67 -40.24 26.37
CA LYS A 505 -3.12 -39.25 25.39
C LYS A 505 -3.96 -38.10 26.04
N GLY A 506 -3.52 -37.61 27.21
CA GLY A 506 -4.16 -36.52 27.95
C GLY A 506 -5.42 -36.89 28.71
N LYS A 507 -5.76 -38.18 28.80
CA LYS A 507 -6.95 -38.69 29.50
C LYS A 507 -6.55 -39.64 30.59
N GLN A 508 -7.23 -39.58 31.74
CA GLN A 508 -7.06 -40.52 32.86
C GLN A 508 -7.22 -41.96 32.36
N HIS A 509 -6.30 -42.83 32.74
CA HIS A 509 -6.26 -44.23 32.34
C HIS A 509 -5.75 -45.11 33.48
N GLY A 510 -6.33 -46.32 33.66
CA GLY A 510 -5.95 -47.22 34.74
C GLY A 510 -6.53 -46.83 36.07
N LEU A 511 -5.88 -47.24 37.14
CA LEU A 511 -6.23 -46.92 38.52
C LEU A 511 -5.83 -45.47 38.85
N TRP A 512 -6.75 -44.76 39.51
CA TRP A 512 -6.53 -43.46 40.12
C TRP A 512 -6.90 -43.54 41.58
N ILE A 513 -6.00 -43.04 42.44
CA ILE A 513 -6.11 -42.95 43.86
C ILE A 513 -6.29 -41.47 44.23
N TYR A 514 -7.22 -41.17 45.11
CA TYR A 514 -7.47 -39.82 45.64
C TYR A 514 -7.47 -39.89 47.15
N ASN A 515 -6.83 -38.93 47.80
CA ASN A 515 -6.71 -38.87 49.24
C ASN A 515 -7.34 -37.59 49.80
N TYR A 516 -7.75 -37.64 51.04
CA TYR A 516 -8.13 -36.48 51.84
C TYR A 516 -6.88 -35.61 52.17
N GLU A 517 -7.09 -34.34 52.52
CA GLU A 517 -6.03 -33.43 52.96
C GLU A 517 -5.23 -33.97 54.15
N THR A 518 -5.80 -34.88 54.94
CA THR A 518 -5.18 -35.58 56.07
C THR A 518 -4.29 -36.76 55.66
N GLY A 519 -4.23 -37.05 54.35
CA GLY A 519 -3.44 -38.17 53.79
C GLY A 519 -4.20 -39.50 53.77
N GLY A 520 -5.40 -39.59 54.35
CA GLY A 520 -6.24 -40.80 54.32
C GLY A 520 -6.85 -41.04 52.94
N LEU A 521 -6.99 -42.33 52.55
CA LEU A 521 -7.58 -42.72 51.27
C LEU A 521 -9.05 -42.26 51.19
N MET A 522 -9.38 -41.47 50.15
CA MET A 522 -10.72 -40.97 49.87
C MET A 522 -11.46 -41.83 48.85
N LYS A 523 -10.80 -42.15 47.73
CA LYS A 523 -11.39 -42.99 46.69
C LYS A 523 -10.34 -43.64 45.76
N GLU A 524 -10.68 -44.78 45.27
CA GLU A 524 -10.01 -45.49 44.18
C GLU A 524 -10.97 -45.59 43.01
N GLN A 525 -10.51 -45.18 41.80
CA GLN A 525 -11.35 -45.24 40.62
C GLN A 525 -10.54 -45.74 39.41
N ARG A 526 -11.17 -46.56 38.57
CA ARG A 526 -10.55 -46.98 37.32
C ARG A 526 -11.11 -46.22 36.14
N PHE A 527 -10.20 -45.77 35.28
CA PHE A 527 -10.53 -45.01 34.08
C PHE A 527 -10.05 -45.71 32.82
N LYS A 528 -10.80 -45.54 31.74
CA LYS A 528 -10.38 -45.89 30.39
C LYS A 528 -10.70 -44.72 29.46
N ASP A 529 -9.66 -44.07 28.89
CA ASP A 529 -9.79 -42.88 28.01
C ASP A 529 -10.60 -41.74 28.65
N GLY A 530 -10.34 -41.45 29.96
CA GLY A 530 -10.97 -40.39 30.72
C GLY A 530 -12.40 -40.69 31.21
N ARG A 531 -12.83 -41.96 31.10
CA ARG A 531 -14.17 -42.39 31.56
C ARG A 531 -14.04 -43.46 32.62
N LEU A 532 -14.87 -43.38 33.64
CA LEU A 532 -14.96 -44.44 34.66
C LEU A 532 -15.23 -45.80 34.00
N SER A 533 -14.45 -46.80 34.38
CA SER A 533 -14.53 -48.16 33.81
C SER A 533 -14.03 -49.20 34.82
N GLY A 534 -14.90 -50.02 35.33
CA GLY A 534 -14.60 -50.99 36.39
C GLY A 534 -14.95 -50.46 37.80
N LYS A 535 -14.29 -51.01 38.78
CA LYS A 535 -14.57 -50.79 40.21
C LYS A 535 -14.18 -49.35 40.64
N SER A 536 -15.03 -48.69 41.40
CA SER A 536 -14.79 -47.46 42.16
C SER A 536 -15.15 -47.71 43.63
N THR A 537 -14.23 -47.41 44.52
CA THR A 537 -14.44 -47.52 45.97
C THR A 537 -14.25 -46.17 46.61
N THR A 538 -15.16 -45.79 47.51
CA THR A 538 -15.03 -44.60 48.34
C THR A 538 -14.81 -44.98 49.79
N TYR A 539 -14.04 -44.17 50.49
CA TYR A 539 -13.66 -44.40 51.89
C TYR A 539 -14.03 -43.17 52.74
N SER A 540 -14.32 -43.39 54.00
CA SER A 540 -14.47 -42.35 54.99
C SER A 540 -13.08 -41.76 55.38
N ILE A 541 -13.07 -40.61 56.05
CA ILE A 541 -11.86 -40.03 56.59
C ILE A 541 -11.13 -40.93 57.62
N THR A 542 -11.88 -41.92 58.23
CA THR A 542 -11.35 -42.95 59.08
C THR A 542 -10.93 -44.22 58.34
N ASN A 543 -10.79 -44.12 57.02
CA ASN A 543 -10.31 -45.16 56.12
C ASN A 543 -11.20 -46.44 56.05
N LYS A 544 -12.51 -46.28 56.40
CA LYS A 544 -13.49 -47.35 56.20
C LYS A 544 -14.22 -47.20 54.86
N VAL A 545 -14.47 -48.31 54.17
CA VAL A 545 -15.25 -48.30 52.91
C VAL A 545 -16.64 -47.75 53.14
N GLN A 546 -17.04 -46.76 52.39
CA GLN A 546 -18.37 -46.15 52.37
C GLN A 546 -19.22 -46.66 51.23
N SER A 547 -18.62 -46.84 50.06
CA SER A 547 -19.31 -47.46 48.91
C SER A 547 -18.37 -48.17 47.95
N VAL A 548 -18.92 -49.13 47.27
CA VAL A 548 -18.29 -49.81 46.12
C VAL A 548 -19.26 -49.72 44.96
N SER A 549 -18.82 -49.23 43.83
CA SER A 549 -19.60 -49.11 42.61
C SER A 549 -18.82 -49.64 41.40
N ASN A 550 -19.53 -50.09 40.41
CA ASN A 550 -18.91 -50.59 39.17
C ASN A 550 -19.45 -49.82 37.96
N TYR A 551 -18.58 -49.59 37.00
CA TYR A 551 -18.89 -48.85 35.79
C TYR A 551 -18.44 -49.59 34.53
N LYS A 552 -19.22 -49.39 33.45
CA LYS A 552 -18.90 -49.88 32.11
C LYS A 552 -19.02 -48.75 31.08
N ILE A 553 -18.18 -48.81 30.08
CA ILE A 553 -18.26 -47.89 28.96
C ILE A 553 -19.16 -48.49 27.89
N VAL A 554 -20.22 -47.75 27.58
CA VAL A 554 -21.14 -48.09 26.48
C VAL A 554 -21.04 -47.09 25.37
N SER A 555 -21.28 -47.52 24.15
CA SER A 555 -21.35 -46.62 22.99
C SER A 555 -22.82 -46.28 22.72
N ASP A 556 -23.16 -45.04 22.81
CA ASP A 556 -24.44 -44.54 22.31
C ASP A 556 -24.40 -44.55 20.77
N LYS A 557 -25.02 -45.57 20.17
CA LYS A 557 -25.03 -45.77 18.71
C LYS A 557 -25.69 -44.61 17.95
N ARG A 558 -26.58 -43.83 18.60
CA ARG A 558 -27.29 -42.71 17.97
C ARG A 558 -26.45 -41.42 17.96
N LYS A 559 -25.61 -41.22 18.99
CA LYS A 559 -24.78 -40.00 19.15
C LYS A 559 -23.29 -40.21 18.85
N GLY A 560 -22.88 -41.44 18.56
CA GLY A 560 -21.45 -41.78 18.28
C GLY A 560 -20.54 -41.53 19.51
N LYS A 561 -21.08 -41.25 20.70
CA LYS A 561 -20.31 -40.92 21.91
C LYS A 561 -20.28 -42.11 22.87
N LYS A 562 -19.08 -42.35 23.45
CA LYS A 562 -18.91 -43.29 24.56
C LYS A 562 -19.26 -42.61 25.88
N GLN A 563 -19.93 -43.28 26.78
CA GLN A 563 -20.26 -42.83 28.14
C GLN A 563 -20.03 -43.89 29.16
N SER A 564 -19.72 -43.49 30.41
CA SER A 564 -19.69 -44.42 31.57
C SER A 564 -21.09 -44.59 32.08
N VAL A 565 -21.49 -45.82 32.31
CA VAL A 565 -22.80 -46.16 32.93
C VAL A 565 -22.57 -47.12 34.10
N PRO A 566 -23.42 -47.08 35.14
CA PRO A 566 -23.42 -48.09 36.18
C PRO A 566 -23.57 -49.52 35.59
N ASP A 567 -22.76 -50.48 36.07
CA ASP A 567 -22.83 -51.88 35.64
C ASP A 567 -22.32 -52.80 36.76
N GLY A 568 -23.17 -53.69 37.28
CA GLY A 568 -22.90 -54.53 38.45
C GLY A 568 -23.45 -53.91 39.74
N ASP A 569 -23.00 -54.48 40.86
CA ASP A 569 -23.49 -54.08 42.17
C ASP A 569 -22.89 -52.75 42.65
N TRP A 570 -23.76 -51.86 43.17
CA TRP A 570 -23.42 -50.69 43.94
C TRP A 570 -23.79 -50.96 45.39
N ILE A 571 -22.80 -51.03 46.28
CA ILE A 571 -22.93 -51.45 47.65
C ILE A 571 -22.57 -50.26 48.56
N PHE A 572 -23.39 -49.97 49.52
CA PHE A 572 -23.21 -48.91 50.50
C PHE A 572 -23.03 -49.50 51.89
N TYR A 573 -22.17 -48.90 52.68
CA TYR A 573 -21.78 -49.36 54.00
C TYR A 573 -22.05 -48.27 55.06
N ASP A 574 -22.38 -48.65 56.27
CA ASP A 574 -22.46 -47.77 57.42
C ASP A 574 -21.09 -47.44 58.02
N LYS A 575 -21.06 -46.63 59.09
CA LYS A 575 -19.83 -46.24 59.77
C LYS A 575 -19.08 -47.43 60.44
N THR A 576 -19.75 -48.55 60.63
CA THR A 576 -19.12 -49.78 61.20
C THR A 576 -18.51 -50.66 60.13
N GLY A 577 -18.84 -50.45 58.87
CA GLY A 577 -18.42 -51.29 57.73
C GLY A 577 -19.45 -52.33 57.34
N LYS A 578 -20.68 -52.30 57.93
CA LYS A 578 -21.76 -53.21 57.59
C LYS A 578 -22.48 -52.72 56.35
N GLU A 579 -22.79 -53.60 55.39
CA GLU A 579 -23.59 -53.29 54.22
C GLU A 579 -25.01 -52.84 54.63
N ILE A 580 -25.44 -51.66 54.13
CA ILE A 580 -26.74 -51.07 54.39
C ILE A 580 -27.64 -51.02 53.16
N SER A 581 -27.07 -51.09 51.96
CA SER A 581 -27.84 -51.05 50.72
C SER A 581 -27.04 -51.67 49.58
N ARG A 582 -27.75 -52.36 48.69
CA ARG A 582 -27.19 -52.89 47.44
C ARG A 582 -28.16 -52.58 46.30
N ILE A 583 -27.64 -52.06 45.21
CA ILE A 583 -28.39 -51.77 43.99
C ILE A 583 -27.63 -52.39 42.83
N THR A 584 -28.29 -53.28 42.09
CA THR A 584 -27.70 -53.92 40.93
C THR A 584 -28.08 -53.15 39.66
N TYR A 585 -27.09 -52.85 38.81
CA TYR A 585 -27.26 -52.21 37.53
C TYR A 585 -26.80 -53.09 36.38
N LYS A 586 -27.43 -52.95 35.20
CA LYS A 586 -26.96 -53.57 33.96
C LYS A 586 -27.03 -52.52 32.85
N ASN A 587 -25.85 -52.12 32.30
CA ASN A 587 -25.74 -51.12 31.24
C ASN A 587 -26.45 -49.81 31.56
N GLY A 588 -26.40 -49.34 32.83
CA GLY A 588 -27.01 -48.08 33.29
C GLY A 588 -28.45 -48.19 33.78
N VAL A 589 -29.10 -49.32 33.67
CA VAL A 589 -30.46 -49.54 34.12
C VAL A 589 -30.44 -50.31 35.45
N LYS A 590 -31.16 -49.80 36.47
CA LYS A 590 -31.35 -50.46 37.75
C LYS A 590 -32.18 -51.73 37.51
N LYS A 591 -31.73 -52.85 38.09
CA LYS A 591 -32.44 -54.11 38.05
C LYS A 591 -33.41 -54.24 39.25
#